data_b798b9bf4137eadfdffafa77a8e3c886
#
_entry.id   b798b9bf4137eadfdffafa77a8e3c886
#
_cell.length_a   1.000
_cell.length_b   1.000
_cell.length_c   1.000
_cell.angle_alpha   90.00
_cell.angle_beta   90.00
_cell.angle_gamma   90.00
#
_symmetry.space_group_name_H-M   'P 1'
#
loop_
_entity.id
_entity.type
_entity.pdbx_description
1 polymer ?
#
loop_
_entity_poly.entity_id
_entity_poly.type
_entity_poly.pdbx_seq_one_letter_code
_entity_poly.pdbx_strand_id
1 'polypeptide(L)'
;MQLEHKIDISKVLMATSVCSDDINVPSTTFFNVLFGPFIMGGLGGLPFVGQTGMTAFAHHIPDGGSAFIFYGPHIGMTLDGELGKMYRPRQEETGNSCGALMLALSRLEDSDYKPVINDDDYQQMMLEKSLLPYREDIINSDNPQKAITEATYEIIDKKIHEHILTCKDEFHGDTVTLLGGIIINTDNGLDDYFDARNFEVIDLKSL
;
A
#
# COMPACT_ATOMS: atom_id res chain seq x y z
N MET A 1 15.86 -14.69 -0.37
CA MET A 1 16.57 -13.41 -0.08
C MET A 1 17.98 -13.62 0.45
N GLN A 2 18.18 -14.08 1.69
CA GLN A 2 19.50 -14.15 2.33
C GLN A 2 20.51 -15.00 1.57
N LEU A 3 20.10 -16.13 0.98
CA LEU A 3 21.00 -17.06 0.28
C LEU A 3 21.40 -16.59 -1.13
N GLU A 4 20.48 -15.91 -1.83
CA GLU A 4 20.72 -15.49 -3.23
C GLU A 4 21.48 -14.15 -3.30
N HIS A 5 21.13 -13.19 -2.43
CA HIS A 5 21.65 -11.82 -2.48
C HIS A 5 22.61 -11.48 -1.31
N LYS A 6 22.92 -12.46 -0.44
CA LYS A 6 23.77 -12.26 0.76
C LYS A 6 23.27 -11.14 1.69
N ILE A 7 21.95 -10.98 1.78
CA ILE A 7 21.32 -9.96 2.63
C ILE A 7 21.42 -10.38 4.10
N ASP A 8 22.00 -9.51 4.92
CA ASP A 8 22.01 -9.66 6.37
C ASP A 8 20.66 -9.13 6.94
N ILE A 9 19.80 -10.05 7.34
CA ILE A 9 18.46 -9.73 7.86
C ILE A 9 18.54 -8.79 9.08
N SER A 10 19.60 -8.87 9.90
CA SER A 10 19.77 -8.00 11.05
C SER A 10 20.04 -6.53 10.69
N LYS A 11 20.29 -6.25 9.43
CA LYS A 11 20.55 -4.91 8.87
C LYS A 11 19.49 -4.47 7.86
N VAL A 12 18.35 -5.15 7.80
CA VAL A 12 17.26 -4.77 6.90
C VAL A 12 16.35 -3.77 7.58
N LEU A 13 16.25 -2.56 7.04
CA LEU A 13 15.24 -1.58 7.42
C LEU A 13 13.96 -1.82 6.61
N MET A 14 12.85 -2.02 7.32
CA MET A 14 11.53 -2.18 6.71
C MET A 14 10.83 -0.85 6.58
N ALA A 15 10.12 -0.66 5.46
CA ALA A 15 9.09 0.35 5.30
C ALA A 15 7.76 -0.28 4.92
N THR A 16 6.65 0.42 5.22
CA THR A 16 5.32 0.00 4.80
C THR A 16 4.59 1.12 4.09
N SER A 17 3.97 0.81 2.95
CA SER A 17 3.03 1.68 2.25
C SER A 17 1.69 0.97 2.13
N VAL A 18 0.99 0.89 3.27
CA VAL A 18 -0.36 0.31 3.39
C VAL A 18 -1.33 1.37 3.91
N CYS A 19 -2.62 1.11 3.79
CA CYS A 19 -3.62 2.03 4.33
C CYS A 19 -3.44 2.23 5.84
N SER A 20 -3.67 3.45 6.31
CA SER A 20 -3.65 3.82 7.73
C SER A 20 -4.80 3.24 8.56
N ASP A 21 -5.67 2.44 7.95
CA ASP A 21 -6.72 1.68 8.64
C ASP A 21 -6.09 0.72 9.67
N ASP A 22 -6.59 0.74 10.91
CA ASP A 22 -6.05 -0.03 12.04
C ASP A 22 -6.06 -1.54 11.82
N ILE A 23 -6.94 -2.06 10.98
CA ILE A 23 -7.01 -3.49 10.66
C ILE A 23 -5.78 -4.00 9.91
N ASN A 24 -4.97 -3.12 9.31
CA ASN A 24 -3.72 -3.51 8.62
C ASN A 24 -2.51 -3.64 9.56
N VAL A 25 -2.62 -3.24 10.83
CA VAL A 25 -1.53 -3.35 11.80
C VAL A 25 -1.04 -4.79 11.99
N PRO A 26 -1.90 -5.83 12.10
CA PRO A 26 -1.45 -7.22 12.19
C PRO A 26 -0.60 -7.66 11.00
N SER A 27 -1.00 -7.31 9.78
CA SER A 27 -0.26 -7.63 8.56
C SER A 27 1.15 -7.02 8.53
N THR A 28 1.31 -5.80 9.07
CA THR A 28 2.62 -5.14 9.14
C THR A 28 3.50 -5.68 10.26
N THR A 29 2.92 -6.16 11.37
CA THR A 29 3.67 -6.74 12.50
C THR A 29 4.21 -8.14 12.21
N PHE A 30 3.78 -8.79 11.13
CA PHE A 30 4.35 -10.07 10.69
C PHE A 30 5.86 -10.00 10.46
N PHE A 31 6.38 -8.83 10.12
CA PHE A 31 7.81 -8.60 9.82
C PHE A 31 8.60 -8.02 11.00
N ASN A 32 8.15 -8.18 12.23
CA ASN A 32 8.78 -7.57 13.42
C ASN A 32 10.21 -8.03 13.75
N VAL A 33 10.77 -8.96 12.97
CA VAL A 33 12.18 -9.35 13.02
C VAL A 33 13.10 -8.34 12.30
N LEU A 34 12.52 -7.42 11.52
CA LEU A 34 13.22 -6.36 10.78
C LEU A 34 13.20 -5.06 11.59
N PHE A 35 14.14 -4.14 11.30
CA PHE A 35 14.05 -2.78 11.82
C PHE A 35 12.88 -2.01 11.19
N GLY A 36 12.25 -1.13 11.95
CA GLY A 36 11.13 -0.34 11.48
C GLY A 36 9.78 -0.78 12.08
N PRO A 37 8.66 -0.62 11.37
CA PRO A 37 8.63 -0.09 10.00
C PRO A 37 8.71 1.44 9.92
N PHE A 38 9.36 1.95 8.87
CA PHE A 38 9.19 3.33 8.44
C PHE A 38 7.82 3.45 7.73
N ILE A 39 6.94 4.32 8.22
CA ILE A 39 5.56 4.41 7.70
C ILE A 39 5.53 5.36 6.51
N MET A 40 5.25 4.82 5.32
CA MET A 40 5.14 5.58 4.06
C MET A 40 3.70 5.82 3.65
N GLY A 41 2.80 4.90 3.98
CA GLY A 41 1.42 4.86 3.52
C GLY A 41 0.49 5.81 4.28
N GLY A 42 -0.62 6.11 3.62
CA GLY A 42 -1.76 6.81 4.18
C GLY A 42 -3.06 6.21 3.64
N LEU A 43 -4.08 7.03 3.39
CA LEU A 43 -5.36 6.54 2.87
C LEU A 43 -5.18 5.74 1.57
N GLY A 44 -5.84 4.59 1.49
CA GLY A 44 -5.74 3.66 0.37
C GLY A 44 -4.38 2.99 0.20
N GLY A 45 -3.39 3.28 1.06
CA GLY A 45 -2.04 2.74 0.97
C GLY A 45 -1.09 3.56 0.09
N LEU A 46 -1.51 4.70 -0.44
CA LEU A 46 -0.65 5.57 -1.25
C LEU A 46 0.58 6.05 -0.46
N PRO A 47 1.80 6.09 -1.06
CA PRO A 47 3.02 6.54 -0.40
C PRO A 47 3.06 8.06 -0.24
N PHE A 48 2.31 8.59 0.72
CA PHE A 48 2.17 10.04 0.96
C PHE A 48 3.43 10.72 1.50
N VAL A 49 4.43 9.96 1.92
CA VAL A 49 5.74 10.53 2.31
C VAL A 49 6.47 11.17 1.14
N GLY A 50 6.15 10.79 -0.09
CA GLY A 50 6.76 11.32 -1.30
C GLY A 50 8.26 11.09 -1.38
N GLN A 51 8.93 11.88 -2.23
CA GLN A 51 10.39 11.79 -2.42
C GLN A 51 11.18 12.13 -1.15
N THR A 52 10.77 13.17 -0.43
CA THR A 52 11.43 13.58 0.82
C THR A 52 11.41 12.46 1.86
N GLY A 53 10.28 11.78 2.04
CA GLY A 53 10.20 10.65 2.96
C GLY A 53 10.95 9.43 2.46
N MET A 54 10.99 9.18 1.14
CA MET A 54 11.82 8.12 0.56
C MET A 54 13.31 8.38 0.80
N THR A 55 13.79 9.62 0.61
CA THR A 55 15.17 10.02 0.94
C THR A 55 15.47 9.81 2.43
N ALA A 56 14.57 10.23 3.32
CA ALA A 56 14.75 10.00 4.74
C ALA A 56 14.84 8.50 5.10
N PHE A 57 13.98 7.67 4.52
CA PHE A 57 14.05 6.23 4.66
C PHE A 57 15.38 5.66 4.17
N ALA A 58 15.84 6.09 2.99
CA ALA A 58 17.10 5.66 2.39
C ALA A 58 18.32 5.93 3.30
N HIS A 59 18.34 7.10 3.95
CA HIS A 59 19.39 7.48 4.91
C HIS A 59 19.32 6.74 6.26
N HIS A 60 18.16 6.18 6.62
CA HIS A 60 18.02 5.40 7.86
C HIS A 60 18.46 3.94 7.72
N ILE A 61 18.78 3.47 6.49
CA ILE A 61 19.27 2.11 6.29
C ILE A 61 20.63 1.96 7.00
N PRO A 62 20.82 0.91 7.84
CA PRO A 62 22.10 0.66 8.48
C PRO A 62 23.25 0.51 7.47
N ASP A 63 24.45 0.93 7.84
CA ASP A 63 25.65 0.80 7.00
C ASP A 63 25.86 -0.64 6.52
N GLY A 64 25.92 -0.83 5.20
CA GLY A 64 26.00 -2.13 4.54
C GLY A 64 24.74 -2.98 4.71
N GLY A 65 23.61 -2.34 5.00
CA GLY A 65 22.30 -2.94 5.11
C GLY A 65 21.54 -2.97 3.79
N SER A 66 20.23 -3.24 3.88
CA SER A 66 19.29 -3.31 2.76
C SER A 66 17.93 -2.75 3.16
N ALA A 67 17.15 -2.36 2.18
CA ALA A 67 15.76 -1.98 2.37
C ALA A 67 14.80 -3.13 2.09
N PHE A 68 13.66 -3.14 2.79
CA PHE A 68 12.50 -3.96 2.47
C PHE A 68 11.25 -3.10 2.51
N ILE A 69 10.48 -3.06 1.42
CA ILE A 69 9.25 -2.28 1.33
C ILE A 69 8.08 -3.23 1.10
N PHE A 70 7.16 -3.25 2.08
CA PHE A 70 5.87 -3.94 2.00
C PHE A 70 4.77 -2.94 1.66
N TYR A 71 4.01 -3.19 0.59
CA TYR A 71 3.06 -2.19 0.10
C TYR A 71 1.83 -2.78 -0.58
N GLY A 72 0.77 -2.00 -0.55
CA GLY A 72 -0.46 -2.25 -1.29
C GLY A 72 -1.71 -1.70 -0.61
N PRO A 73 -2.83 -1.69 -1.34
CA PRO A 73 -4.14 -1.40 -0.78
C PRO A 73 -4.67 -2.60 0.01
N HIS A 74 -5.83 -2.40 0.63
CA HIS A 74 -6.59 -3.48 1.23
C HIS A 74 -8.05 -3.47 0.80
N ILE A 75 -8.70 -4.62 0.92
CA ILE A 75 -10.13 -4.81 0.68
C ILE A 75 -10.70 -5.75 1.75
N GLY A 76 -11.90 -5.45 2.25
CA GLY A 76 -12.63 -6.34 3.13
C GLY A 76 -13.35 -7.44 2.34
N MET A 77 -13.53 -8.59 2.95
CA MET A 77 -14.36 -9.67 2.46
C MET A 77 -15.10 -10.34 3.61
N THR A 78 -16.43 -10.28 3.59
CA THR A 78 -17.26 -10.98 4.56
C THR A 78 -17.20 -12.49 4.37
N LEU A 79 -17.60 -13.27 5.38
CA LEU A 79 -17.69 -14.72 5.29
C LEU A 79 -18.60 -15.19 4.14
N ASP A 80 -19.64 -14.40 3.81
CA ASP A 80 -20.56 -14.67 2.70
C ASP A 80 -19.99 -14.25 1.33
N GLY A 81 -18.77 -13.69 1.30
CA GLY A 81 -18.07 -13.30 0.06
C GLY A 81 -18.41 -11.91 -0.45
N GLU A 82 -19.04 -11.04 0.35
CA GLU A 82 -19.27 -9.64 -0.03
C GLU A 82 -17.95 -8.86 0.04
N LEU A 83 -17.50 -8.33 -1.10
CA LEU A 83 -16.28 -7.53 -1.19
C LEU A 83 -16.52 -6.07 -0.77
N GLY A 84 -15.48 -5.44 -0.24
CA GLY A 84 -15.51 -4.05 0.22
C GLY A 84 -16.13 -3.87 1.61
N LYS A 85 -16.52 -4.94 2.27
CA LYS A 85 -17.10 -4.95 3.62
C LYS A 85 -16.48 -6.01 4.52
N MET A 86 -16.59 -5.78 5.82
CA MET A 86 -16.22 -6.77 6.84
C MET A 86 -16.89 -6.45 8.19
N TYR A 87 -17.00 -7.47 9.05
CA TYR A 87 -17.34 -7.28 10.47
C TYR A 87 -16.07 -6.95 11.25
N ARG A 88 -15.98 -5.71 11.73
CA ARG A 88 -14.87 -5.27 12.59
C ARG A 88 -15.06 -5.75 14.03
N PRO A 89 -13.95 -5.95 14.80
CA PRO A 89 -14.03 -6.22 16.22
C PRO A 89 -14.95 -5.22 16.94
N ARG A 90 -15.90 -5.73 17.75
CA ARG A 90 -16.83 -4.93 18.59
C ARG A 90 -17.85 -4.09 17.79
N GLN A 91 -18.06 -4.35 16.52
CA GLN A 91 -19.15 -3.80 15.73
C GLN A 91 -20.19 -4.89 15.44
N GLU A 92 -21.47 -4.50 15.46
CA GLU A 92 -22.62 -5.42 15.24
C GLU A 92 -22.99 -5.48 13.75
N GLU A 93 -22.59 -4.46 12.98
CA GLU A 93 -22.89 -4.37 11.54
C GLU A 93 -21.59 -4.37 10.72
N THR A 94 -21.68 -4.77 9.46
CA THR A 94 -20.57 -4.67 8.50
C THR A 94 -20.22 -3.21 8.24
N GLY A 95 -18.92 -2.92 8.22
CA GLY A 95 -18.37 -1.63 7.80
C GLY A 95 -17.64 -1.73 6.47
N ASN A 96 -17.45 -0.59 5.80
CA ASN A 96 -16.62 -0.51 4.60
C ASN A 96 -15.15 -0.78 4.92
N SER A 97 -14.48 -1.52 4.03
CA SER A 97 -13.05 -1.81 4.09
C SER A 97 -12.50 -2.01 2.65
N CYS A 98 -11.66 -1.14 2.11
CA CYS A 98 -11.14 0.12 2.66
C CYS A 98 -12.20 1.26 2.57
N GLY A 99 -12.45 1.94 3.66
CA GLY A 99 -13.42 3.05 3.69
C GLY A 99 -13.07 4.18 2.70
N ALA A 100 -11.78 4.54 2.59
CA ALA A 100 -11.32 5.57 1.66
C ALA A 100 -11.55 5.19 0.19
N LEU A 101 -11.34 3.91 -0.17
CA LEU A 101 -11.59 3.43 -1.54
C LEU A 101 -13.10 3.35 -1.84
N MET A 102 -13.92 2.94 -0.88
CA MET A 102 -15.37 2.89 -1.08
C MET A 102 -15.96 4.29 -1.22
N LEU A 103 -15.44 5.28 -0.48
CA LEU A 103 -15.81 6.69 -0.68
C LEU A 103 -15.38 7.21 -2.06
N ALA A 104 -14.14 6.90 -2.47
CA ALA A 104 -13.64 7.27 -3.81
C ALA A 104 -14.52 6.63 -4.91
N LEU A 105 -14.87 5.35 -4.78
CA LEU A 105 -15.75 4.66 -5.74
C LEU A 105 -17.10 5.37 -5.86
N SER A 106 -17.76 5.66 -4.75
CA SER A 106 -19.05 6.38 -4.75
C SER A 106 -18.97 7.75 -5.44
N ARG A 107 -17.83 8.46 -5.29
CA ARG A 107 -17.62 9.75 -5.97
C ARG A 107 -17.32 9.60 -7.46
N LEU A 108 -16.60 8.52 -7.84
CA LEU A 108 -16.33 8.21 -9.24
C LEU A 108 -17.60 7.81 -10.02
N GLU A 109 -18.65 7.33 -9.39
CA GLU A 109 -19.95 7.06 -10.02
C GLU A 109 -20.64 8.32 -10.54
N ASP A 110 -20.38 9.50 -9.94
CA ASP A 110 -20.86 10.78 -10.43
C ASP A 110 -19.97 11.26 -11.59
N SER A 111 -20.51 11.28 -12.83
CA SER A 111 -19.76 11.66 -14.04
C SER A 111 -19.20 13.07 -14.01
N ASP A 112 -19.78 13.97 -13.27
CA ASP A 112 -19.35 15.35 -13.16
C ASP A 112 -18.37 15.58 -12.01
N TYR A 113 -18.15 14.56 -11.17
CA TYR A 113 -17.24 14.67 -10.04
C TYR A 113 -15.80 14.95 -10.48
N LYS A 114 -15.21 15.96 -9.84
CA LYS A 114 -13.79 16.30 -9.96
C LYS A 114 -13.23 16.59 -8.56
N PRO A 115 -12.13 15.94 -8.16
CA PRO A 115 -11.48 16.23 -6.89
C PRO A 115 -11.07 17.71 -6.83
N VAL A 116 -11.51 18.40 -5.80
CA VAL A 116 -11.13 19.79 -5.54
C VAL A 116 -10.05 19.81 -4.47
N ILE A 117 -9.07 20.72 -4.62
CA ILE A 117 -8.01 20.90 -3.63
C ILE A 117 -8.66 21.21 -2.27
N ASN A 118 -8.35 20.40 -1.29
CA ASN A 118 -8.82 20.53 0.09
C ASN A 118 -7.67 20.15 1.03
N ASP A 119 -7.14 21.13 1.75
CA ASP A 119 -5.99 20.92 2.64
C ASP A 119 -6.39 20.09 3.88
N ASP A 120 -7.66 20.14 4.31
CA ASP A 120 -8.17 19.37 5.45
C ASP A 120 -8.43 17.90 5.09
N ASP A 121 -8.59 17.58 3.77
CA ASP A 121 -8.84 16.23 3.27
C ASP A 121 -7.88 15.86 2.12
N TYR A 122 -6.64 16.31 2.26
CA TYR A 122 -5.63 16.22 1.21
C TYR A 122 -5.40 14.77 0.72
N GLN A 123 -5.30 13.81 1.64
CA GLN A 123 -5.03 12.42 1.27
C GLN A 123 -6.15 11.80 0.46
N GLN A 124 -7.40 12.01 0.86
CA GLN A 124 -8.57 11.51 0.13
C GLN A 124 -8.66 12.14 -1.27
N MET A 125 -8.48 13.45 -1.36
CA MET A 125 -8.47 14.16 -2.64
C MET A 125 -7.37 13.64 -3.58
N MET A 126 -6.16 13.37 -3.07
CA MET A 126 -5.06 12.85 -3.88
C MET A 126 -5.30 11.40 -4.33
N LEU A 127 -5.92 10.57 -3.48
CA LEU A 127 -6.35 9.23 -3.84
C LEU A 127 -7.35 9.28 -5.01
N GLU A 128 -8.40 10.05 -4.88
CA GLU A 128 -9.43 10.22 -5.92
C GLU A 128 -8.84 10.76 -7.23
N LYS A 129 -7.98 11.79 -7.14
CA LYS A 129 -7.27 12.33 -8.31
C LYS A 129 -6.43 11.29 -9.02
N SER A 130 -5.77 10.41 -8.27
CA SER A 130 -4.95 9.33 -8.84
C SER A 130 -5.79 8.26 -9.52
N LEU A 131 -7.03 8.06 -9.09
CA LEU A 131 -7.99 7.09 -9.63
C LEU A 131 -8.76 7.60 -10.85
N LEU A 132 -8.84 8.92 -11.08
CA LEU A 132 -9.59 9.48 -12.23
C LEU A 132 -9.22 8.86 -13.59
N PRO A 133 -7.94 8.60 -13.91
CA PRO A 133 -7.59 7.97 -15.18
C PRO A 133 -8.17 6.56 -15.38
N TYR A 134 -8.49 5.87 -14.28
CA TYR A 134 -9.01 4.49 -14.27
C TYR A 134 -10.54 4.42 -14.15
N ARG A 135 -11.20 5.58 -14.10
CA ARG A 135 -12.64 5.68 -13.82
C ARG A 135 -13.49 4.79 -14.69
N GLU A 136 -13.36 4.90 -16.02
CA GLU A 136 -14.17 4.14 -16.97
C GLU A 136 -14.02 2.63 -16.76
N ASP A 137 -12.79 2.17 -16.55
CA ASP A 137 -12.48 0.76 -16.31
C ASP A 137 -13.05 0.27 -14.98
N ILE A 138 -12.99 1.12 -13.94
CA ILE A 138 -13.53 0.81 -12.62
C ILE A 138 -15.06 0.68 -12.68
N ILE A 139 -15.74 1.70 -13.20
CA ILE A 139 -17.21 1.79 -13.16
C ILE A 139 -17.87 0.74 -14.07
N ASN A 140 -17.26 0.43 -15.21
CA ASN A 140 -17.80 -0.54 -16.15
C ASN A 140 -17.35 -1.99 -15.88
N SER A 141 -16.60 -2.24 -14.81
CA SER A 141 -16.18 -3.60 -14.44
C SER A 141 -17.34 -4.41 -13.84
N ASP A 142 -17.24 -5.74 -13.93
CA ASP A 142 -18.20 -6.66 -13.29
C ASP A 142 -18.20 -6.55 -11.75
N ASN A 143 -17.10 -6.01 -11.16
CA ASN A 143 -16.94 -5.80 -9.73
C ASN A 143 -16.13 -4.51 -9.46
N PRO A 144 -16.81 -3.35 -9.32
CA PRO A 144 -16.14 -2.07 -9.13
C PRO A 144 -15.28 -1.98 -7.86
N GLN A 145 -15.67 -2.66 -6.76
CA GLN A 145 -14.91 -2.70 -5.51
C GLN A 145 -13.54 -3.38 -5.72
N LYS A 146 -13.54 -4.49 -6.46
CA LYS A 146 -12.31 -5.16 -6.86
C LYS A 146 -11.50 -4.30 -7.81
N ALA A 147 -12.13 -3.74 -8.83
CA ALA A 147 -11.45 -2.94 -9.87
C ALA A 147 -10.76 -1.69 -9.28
N ILE A 148 -11.40 -0.96 -8.36
CA ILE A 148 -10.78 0.20 -7.71
C ILE A 148 -9.59 -0.22 -6.83
N THR A 149 -9.66 -1.39 -6.19
CA THR A 149 -8.56 -1.92 -5.38
C THR A 149 -7.37 -2.31 -6.27
N GLU A 150 -7.61 -2.98 -7.40
CA GLU A 150 -6.58 -3.32 -8.39
C GLU A 150 -5.94 -2.06 -8.98
N ALA A 151 -6.73 -1.07 -9.40
CA ALA A 151 -6.21 0.21 -9.90
C ALA A 151 -5.36 0.92 -8.84
N THR A 152 -5.77 0.87 -7.57
CA THR A 152 -4.99 1.46 -6.47
C THR A 152 -3.67 0.73 -6.28
N TYR A 153 -3.65 -0.61 -6.39
CA TYR A 153 -2.41 -1.38 -6.36
C TYR A 153 -1.43 -0.94 -7.46
N GLU A 154 -1.89 -0.83 -8.70
CA GLU A 154 -1.05 -0.38 -9.83
C GLU A 154 -0.48 1.03 -9.59
N ILE A 155 -1.28 1.94 -9.04
CA ILE A 155 -0.85 3.29 -8.71
C ILE A 155 0.24 3.27 -7.62
N ILE A 156 0.07 2.46 -6.56
CA ILE A 156 1.05 2.35 -5.47
C ILE A 156 2.35 1.75 -6.00
N ASP A 157 2.28 0.63 -6.71
CA ASP A 157 3.42 -0.08 -7.29
C ASP A 157 4.26 0.87 -8.15
N LYS A 158 3.62 1.56 -9.09
CA LYS A 158 4.27 2.55 -9.94
C LYS A 158 4.95 3.67 -9.13
N LYS A 159 4.26 4.23 -8.12
CA LYS A 159 4.81 5.32 -7.30
C LYS A 159 6.00 4.88 -6.45
N ILE A 160 5.98 3.66 -5.89
CA ILE A 160 7.10 3.11 -5.14
C ILE A 160 8.33 2.98 -6.03
N HIS A 161 8.18 2.42 -7.24
CA HIS A 161 9.29 2.31 -8.20
C HIS A 161 9.82 3.69 -8.65
N GLU A 162 8.93 4.64 -8.94
CA GLU A 162 9.31 6.01 -9.29
C GLU A 162 10.10 6.71 -8.16
N HIS A 163 9.67 6.53 -6.90
CA HIS A 163 10.37 7.10 -5.75
C HIS A 163 11.74 6.47 -5.53
N ILE A 164 11.86 5.14 -5.66
CA ILE A 164 13.15 4.45 -5.57
C ILE A 164 14.10 4.96 -6.65
N LEU A 165 13.65 5.01 -7.90
CA LEU A 165 14.46 5.47 -9.02
C LEU A 165 14.94 6.92 -8.83
N THR A 166 14.04 7.79 -8.35
CA THR A 166 14.35 9.21 -8.14
C THR A 166 15.34 9.42 -7.00
N CYS A 167 15.26 8.59 -5.95
CA CYS A 167 16.08 8.72 -4.74
C CYS A 167 17.23 7.69 -4.69
N LYS A 168 17.54 6.99 -5.79
CA LYS A 168 18.48 5.84 -5.79
C LYS A 168 19.86 6.17 -5.21
N ASP A 169 20.37 7.37 -5.45
CA ASP A 169 21.68 7.81 -5.00
C ASP A 169 21.75 8.15 -3.50
N GLU A 170 20.57 8.20 -2.84
CA GLU A 170 20.43 8.50 -1.41
C GLU A 170 20.44 7.23 -0.53
N PHE A 171 20.33 6.05 -1.13
CA PHE A 171 20.29 4.79 -0.39
C PHE A 171 21.68 4.42 0.14
N HIS A 172 21.79 4.20 1.47
CA HIS A 172 23.00 3.71 2.10
C HIS A 172 23.25 2.22 1.88
N GLY A 173 22.27 1.50 1.37
CA GLY A 173 22.34 0.08 1.00
C GLY A 173 22.38 -0.13 -0.50
N ASP A 174 22.79 -1.33 -0.93
CA ASP A 174 22.92 -1.67 -2.35
C ASP A 174 21.63 -2.28 -2.94
N THR A 175 20.68 -2.72 -2.08
CA THR A 175 19.50 -3.46 -2.53
C THR A 175 18.23 -2.97 -1.85
N VAL A 176 17.15 -2.97 -2.63
CA VAL A 176 15.77 -2.79 -2.15
C VAL A 176 14.96 -4.03 -2.51
N THR A 177 14.38 -4.68 -1.51
CA THR A 177 13.44 -5.78 -1.73
C THR A 177 12.02 -5.25 -1.65
N LEU A 178 11.20 -5.54 -2.64
CA LEU A 178 9.81 -5.18 -2.75
C LEU A 178 8.91 -6.39 -2.53
N LEU A 179 7.87 -6.22 -1.73
CA LEU A 179 6.78 -7.17 -1.61
C LEU A 179 5.47 -6.38 -1.73
N GLY A 180 4.89 -6.40 -2.92
CA GLY A 180 3.66 -5.70 -3.27
C GLY A 180 2.48 -6.65 -3.44
N GLY A 181 1.29 -6.21 -3.06
CA GLY A 181 0.07 -6.99 -3.23
C GLY A 181 -1.16 -6.34 -2.61
N ILE A 182 -2.21 -7.12 -2.49
CA ILE A 182 -3.48 -6.68 -1.91
C ILE A 182 -3.71 -7.41 -0.59
N ILE A 183 -3.95 -6.68 0.49
CA ILE A 183 -4.34 -7.24 1.78
C ILE A 183 -5.84 -7.51 1.70
N ILE A 184 -6.26 -8.74 1.99
CA ILE A 184 -7.67 -9.13 2.07
C ILE A 184 -7.99 -9.30 3.55
N ASN A 185 -8.67 -8.30 4.12
CA ASN A 185 -9.12 -8.36 5.49
C ASN A 185 -10.43 -9.15 5.55
N THR A 186 -10.53 -10.04 6.50
CA THR A 186 -11.69 -10.90 6.69
C THR A 186 -12.44 -10.56 7.96
N ASP A 187 -13.59 -11.18 8.16
CA ASP A 187 -14.41 -10.96 9.34
C ASP A 187 -13.65 -11.29 10.64
N ASN A 188 -13.97 -10.54 11.70
CA ASN A 188 -13.35 -10.72 13.01
C ASN A 188 -13.30 -12.19 13.46
N GLY A 189 -12.09 -12.64 13.80
CA GLY A 189 -11.81 -14.00 14.24
C GLY A 189 -11.37 -14.96 13.14
N LEU A 190 -11.25 -14.49 11.91
CA LEU A 190 -10.63 -15.20 10.79
C LEU A 190 -9.25 -14.61 10.49
N ASP A 191 -8.43 -15.36 9.74
CA ASP A 191 -7.11 -14.90 9.28
C ASP A 191 -7.25 -13.99 8.06
N ASP A 192 -6.51 -12.89 8.04
CA ASP A 192 -6.34 -12.07 6.85
C ASP A 192 -5.45 -12.78 5.82
N TYR A 193 -5.60 -12.41 4.54
CA TYR A 193 -4.80 -12.96 3.46
C TYR A 193 -4.01 -11.84 2.77
N PHE A 194 -2.92 -12.23 2.13
CA PHE A 194 -2.15 -11.35 1.27
C PHE A 194 -2.04 -11.96 -0.13
N ASP A 195 -2.65 -11.31 -1.10
CA ASP A 195 -2.54 -11.67 -2.51
C ASP A 195 -1.30 -11.00 -3.10
N ALA A 196 -0.17 -11.72 -3.05
CA ALA A 196 1.12 -11.23 -3.51
C ALA A 196 1.12 -11.06 -5.04
N ARG A 197 1.45 -9.86 -5.50
CA ARG A 197 1.49 -9.47 -6.93
C ARG A 197 2.91 -9.23 -7.42
N ASN A 198 3.76 -8.68 -6.57
CA ASN A 198 5.15 -8.40 -6.89
C ASN A 198 6.06 -8.88 -5.75
N PHE A 199 7.12 -9.60 -6.12
CA PHE A 199 8.26 -9.88 -5.26
C PHE A 199 9.52 -9.66 -6.07
N GLU A 200 10.24 -8.58 -5.79
CA GLU A 200 11.39 -8.13 -6.56
C GLU A 200 12.54 -7.74 -5.65
N VAL A 201 13.77 -7.99 -6.09
CA VAL A 201 14.99 -7.46 -5.48
C VAL A 201 15.68 -6.56 -6.49
N ILE A 202 15.69 -5.28 -6.20
CA ILE A 202 16.30 -4.25 -7.03
C ILE A 202 17.75 -4.06 -6.58
N ASP A 203 18.71 -4.27 -7.47
CA ASP A 203 20.11 -3.86 -7.28
C ASP A 203 20.24 -2.40 -7.72
N LEU A 204 20.41 -1.49 -6.75
CA LEU A 204 20.50 -0.05 -7.00
C LEU A 204 21.70 0.35 -7.85
N LYS A 205 22.75 -0.47 -7.88
CA LYS A 205 23.93 -0.24 -8.73
C LYS A 205 23.67 -0.53 -10.20
N SER A 206 22.60 -1.27 -10.50
CA SER A 206 22.22 -1.62 -11.87
C SER A 206 21.22 -0.63 -12.50
N LEU A 207 20.67 0.33 -11.70
CA LEU A 207 19.81 1.42 -12.15
C LEU A 207 20.64 2.63 -12.61
#